data_bb0b9c8b1ac58a32e87ee9be4e2f2140
#
_entry.id   bb0b9c8b1ac58a32e87ee9be4e2f2140
#
_cell.length_a   1.000
_cell.length_b   1.000
_cell.length_c   1.000
_cell.angle_alpha   90.00
_cell.angle_beta   90.00
_cell.angle_gamma   90.00
#
_symmetry.space_group_name_H-M   'P 1'
#
loop_
_entity.id
_entity.type
_entity.pdbx_description
1 polymer ?
#
loop_
_entity_poly.entity_id
_entity_poly.type
_entity_poly.pdbx_seq_one_letter_code
_entity_poly.pdbx_strand_id
1 'polypeptide(L)'
;MLTNTCAACGASDAKKDCGRCKTTYCSAACPTQHWKEGGHKDLCRRIKRGGGAEQYHADKKYAEAAVEAVETCAEITKGQICYICRDERSTEGLVRGCACHTTEGFAHLSCLVQEARVVSEDQFRQHDPNSIWRKWAECGLCHQMYHGAVARAMAWGGWKTYLSRPDGDAVRGYTLNIVAVALNAGTNNNGEEALCAATAYRDWTVRFDQGSLITAEGNLAFLYAQLDRHDEAIPLMKKIRVFKLRCSRGSENISTIQSGLNLSMSLIESGRHGEAIELLRDVRPAAHQALGEDHRICISLTLNLGLAHLKRGADTGDLLAAGAIFRECVLRCRKVFGPEHPLTDDTEKNFVVTLEDLEASGCDAGVLKKLRSGVLKDEPGQAYEPRSRPGPWRGPEPAK
;
A
#
# COMPACT_ATOMS: atom_id res chain seq x y z
N MET A 1 -17.07 -12.45 -4.73
CA MET A 1 -15.65 -12.83 -4.59
C MET A 1 -14.88 -12.11 -5.67
N LEU A 2 -13.80 -11.41 -5.31
CA LEU A 2 -12.98 -10.64 -6.26
C LEU A 2 -12.06 -11.50 -7.13
N THR A 3 -11.92 -12.78 -6.78
CA THR A 3 -11.07 -13.75 -7.49
C THR A 3 -11.83 -15.07 -7.67
N ASN A 4 -11.38 -15.89 -8.64
CA ASN A 4 -11.84 -17.27 -8.83
C ASN A 4 -11.36 -18.19 -7.70
N THR A 5 -11.58 -17.79 -6.44
CA THR A 5 -11.25 -18.61 -5.27
C THR A 5 -12.38 -19.57 -4.93
N CYS A 6 -12.02 -20.75 -4.49
CA CYS A 6 -12.97 -21.76 -4.06
C CYS A 6 -13.65 -21.39 -2.75
N ALA A 7 -14.96 -21.27 -2.74
CA ALA A 7 -15.74 -20.92 -1.56
C ALA A 7 -15.67 -21.96 -0.41
N ALA A 8 -15.22 -23.17 -0.70
CA ALA A 8 -15.11 -24.25 0.29
C ALA A 8 -13.73 -24.33 0.95
N CYS A 9 -12.65 -24.20 0.16
CA CYS A 9 -11.29 -24.44 0.64
C CYS A 9 -10.32 -23.29 0.40
N GLY A 10 -10.76 -22.17 -0.19
CA GLY A 10 -9.93 -21.01 -0.46
C GLY A 10 -8.93 -21.14 -1.63
N ALA A 11 -8.82 -22.30 -2.26
CA ALA A 11 -7.89 -22.50 -3.37
C ALA A 11 -8.15 -21.53 -4.52
N SER A 12 -7.08 -20.99 -5.12
CA SER A 12 -7.13 -20.21 -6.35
C SER A 12 -7.54 -21.07 -7.56
N ASP A 13 -7.92 -20.44 -8.68
CA ASP A 13 -8.34 -21.11 -9.92
C ASP A 13 -9.65 -21.93 -9.82
N ALA A 14 -10.61 -21.46 -9.06
CA ALA A 14 -11.94 -22.06 -9.03
C ALA A 14 -12.63 -21.90 -10.39
N LYS A 15 -12.79 -23.02 -11.14
CA LYS A 15 -13.36 -23.06 -12.51
C LYS A 15 -14.78 -23.61 -12.56
N LYS A 16 -15.29 -24.11 -11.43
CA LYS A 16 -16.65 -24.66 -11.32
C LYS A 16 -17.51 -23.69 -10.54
N ASP A 17 -18.79 -23.61 -10.88
CA ASP A 17 -19.73 -22.79 -10.16
C ASP A 17 -20.95 -23.57 -9.67
N CYS A 18 -21.62 -23.02 -8.68
CA CYS A 18 -22.96 -23.45 -8.33
C CYS A 18 -23.92 -22.99 -9.42
N GLY A 19 -24.52 -23.91 -10.16
CA GLY A 19 -25.45 -23.59 -11.25
C GLY A 19 -26.62 -22.68 -10.87
N ARG A 20 -26.92 -22.54 -9.56
CA ARG A 20 -27.99 -21.71 -9.05
C ARG A 20 -27.56 -20.28 -8.69
N CYS A 21 -26.46 -20.11 -7.95
CA CYS A 21 -26.07 -18.82 -7.36
C CYS A 21 -24.68 -18.34 -7.79
N LYS A 22 -24.01 -19.09 -8.67
CA LYS A 22 -22.68 -18.73 -9.22
C LYS A 22 -21.54 -18.67 -8.21
N THR A 23 -21.69 -19.26 -7.02
CA THR A 23 -20.58 -19.46 -6.08
C THR A 23 -19.54 -20.39 -6.69
N THR A 24 -18.25 -20.01 -6.65
CA THR A 24 -17.15 -20.69 -7.36
C THR A 24 -16.47 -21.77 -6.53
N TYR A 25 -15.97 -22.82 -7.20
CA TYR A 25 -15.32 -24.00 -6.59
C TYR A 25 -14.16 -24.52 -7.44
N CYS A 26 -13.11 -25.04 -6.81
CA CYS A 26 -11.94 -25.58 -7.50
C CYS A 26 -12.13 -27.03 -8.00
N SER A 27 -12.99 -27.82 -7.36
CA SER A 27 -13.22 -29.25 -7.66
C SER A 27 -14.70 -29.63 -7.60
N ALA A 28 -15.04 -30.85 -8.01
CA ALA A 28 -16.40 -31.38 -7.88
C ALA A 28 -16.77 -31.77 -6.43
N ALA A 29 -15.78 -32.03 -5.58
CA ALA A 29 -16.01 -32.38 -4.18
C ALA A 29 -16.37 -31.13 -3.32
N CYS A 30 -15.78 -29.99 -3.62
CA CYS A 30 -15.95 -28.75 -2.85
C CYS A 30 -17.40 -28.24 -2.78
N PRO A 31 -18.21 -28.23 -3.86
CA PRO A 31 -19.63 -27.89 -3.74
C PRO A 31 -20.39 -28.79 -2.81
N THR A 32 -20.12 -30.11 -2.84
CA THR A 32 -20.81 -31.09 -2.00
C THR A 32 -20.47 -30.89 -0.52
N GLN A 33 -19.20 -30.69 -0.21
CA GLN A 33 -18.74 -30.40 1.15
C GLN A 33 -19.32 -29.07 1.66
N HIS A 34 -19.20 -28.00 0.88
CA HIS A 34 -19.74 -26.69 1.22
C HIS A 34 -21.25 -26.69 1.42
N TRP A 35 -21.97 -27.54 0.65
CA TRP A 35 -23.42 -27.73 0.79
C TRP A 35 -23.80 -28.38 2.11
N LYS A 36 -23.04 -29.38 2.55
CA LYS A 36 -23.33 -30.15 3.77
C LYS A 36 -22.83 -29.50 5.05
N GLU A 37 -21.60 -28.97 5.01
CA GLU A 37 -20.81 -28.53 6.17
C GLU A 37 -20.58 -27.03 6.18
N GLY A 38 -20.49 -26.39 5.03
CA GLY A 38 -20.14 -24.97 4.87
C GLY A 38 -21.33 -24.01 4.83
N GLY A 39 -22.56 -24.47 5.12
CA GLY A 39 -23.74 -23.60 5.20
C GLY A 39 -24.27 -23.09 3.85
N HIS A 40 -23.70 -23.53 2.71
CA HIS A 40 -24.15 -23.07 1.39
C HIS A 40 -25.62 -23.37 1.10
N LYS A 41 -26.15 -24.47 1.62
CA LYS A 41 -27.55 -24.85 1.48
C LYS A 41 -28.51 -23.72 1.87
N ASP A 42 -28.24 -23.06 2.98
CA ASP A 42 -29.08 -21.99 3.53
C ASP A 42 -28.82 -20.65 2.82
N LEU A 43 -27.59 -20.42 2.42
CA LEU A 43 -27.16 -19.17 1.74
C LEU A 43 -27.48 -19.16 0.25
N CYS A 44 -27.53 -20.32 -0.43
CA CYS A 44 -27.65 -20.40 -1.89
C CYS A 44 -28.85 -19.62 -2.46
N ARG A 45 -30.02 -19.69 -1.79
CA ARG A 45 -31.20 -18.93 -2.22
C ARG A 45 -31.03 -17.43 -2.01
N ARG A 46 -30.38 -17.02 -0.92
CA ARG A 46 -30.12 -15.61 -0.60
C ARG A 46 -29.12 -15.02 -1.60
N ILE A 47 -28.04 -15.75 -1.89
CA ILE A 47 -27.03 -15.37 -2.89
C ILE A 47 -27.68 -15.22 -4.27
N LYS A 48 -28.53 -16.18 -4.70
CA LYS A 48 -29.25 -16.07 -5.97
C LYS A 48 -30.15 -14.83 -6.04
N ARG A 49 -30.92 -14.55 -4.96
CA ARG A 49 -31.81 -13.37 -4.90
C ARG A 49 -31.03 -12.07 -4.90
N GLY A 50 -29.80 -12.06 -4.34
CA GLY A 50 -28.88 -10.94 -4.33
C GLY A 50 -28.11 -10.73 -5.65
N GLY A 51 -28.53 -11.30 -6.76
CA GLY A 51 -27.87 -11.12 -8.07
C GLY A 51 -26.69 -12.05 -8.35
N GLY A 52 -26.51 -13.09 -7.53
CA GLY A 52 -25.39 -14.03 -7.65
C GLY A 52 -24.30 -13.78 -6.61
N ALA A 53 -23.26 -14.64 -6.61
CA ALA A 53 -22.24 -14.62 -5.57
C ALA A 53 -21.48 -13.30 -5.52
N GLU A 54 -21.08 -12.78 -6.66
CA GLU A 54 -20.27 -11.56 -6.75
C GLU A 54 -21.00 -10.33 -6.20
N GLN A 55 -22.24 -10.12 -6.66
CA GLN A 55 -23.09 -9.03 -6.20
C GLN A 55 -23.43 -9.16 -4.71
N TYR A 56 -23.83 -10.35 -4.27
CA TYR A 56 -24.15 -10.59 -2.86
C TYR A 56 -22.98 -10.28 -1.91
N HIS A 57 -21.77 -10.70 -2.28
CA HIS A 57 -20.57 -10.41 -1.48
C HIS A 57 -20.15 -8.93 -1.54
N ALA A 58 -20.29 -8.28 -2.71
CA ALA A 58 -20.00 -6.84 -2.83
C ALA A 58 -20.97 -6.00 -1.99
N ASP A 59 -22.26 -6.33 -2.02
CA ASP A 59 -23.26 -5.65 -1.20
C ASP A 59 -23.01 -5.84 0.30
N LYS A 60 -22.62 -7.07 0.70
CA LYS A 60 -22.26 -7.38 2.09
C LYS A 60 -21.04 -6.58 2.54
N LYS A 61 -19.97 -6.57 1.74
CA LYS A 61 -18.75 -5.82 2.02
C LYS A 61 -18.99 -4.31 2.09
N TYR A 62 -19.79 -3.79 1.18
CA TYR A 62 -20.23 -2.40 1.25
C TYR A 62 -20.98 -2.09 2.56
N ALA A 63 -21.94 -2.93 2.94
CA ALA A 63 -22.71 -2.73 4.15
C ALA A 63 -21.83 -2.78 5.42
N GLU A 64 -20.90 -3.74 5.50
CA GLU A 64 -19.91 -3.83 6.59
C GLU A 64 -19.05 -2.57 6.68
N ALA A 65 -18.47 -2.14 5.55
CA ALA A 65 -17.63 -0.95 5.49
C ALA A 65 -18.41 0.35 5.77
N ALA A 66 -19.70 0.42 5.38
CA ALA A 66 -20.57 1.55 5.65
C ALA A 66 -20.85 1.70 7.15
N VAL A 67 -21.15 0.61 7.84
CA VAL A 67 -21.33 0.61 9.30
C VAL A 67 -20.06 1.08 10.00
N GLU A 68 -18.91 0.50 9.65
CA GLU A 68 -17.62 0.90 10.22
C GLU A 68 -17.31 2.39 9.96
N ALA A 69 -17.61 2.90 8.76
CA ALA A 69 -17.37 4.31 8.42
C ALA A 69 -18.23 5.25 9.27
N VAL A 70 -19.51 4.94 9.46
CA VAL A 70 -20.42 5.73 10.30
C VAL A 70 -19.99 5.69 11.76
N GLU A 71 -19.67 4.52 12.29
CA GLU A 71 -19.22 4.36 13.67
C GLU A 71 -17.93 5.13 13.95
N THR A 72 -16.95 5.02 13.04
CA THR A 72 -15.67 5.73 13.15
C THR A 72 -15.83 7.25 13.11
N CYS A 73 -16.83 7.76 12.38
CA CYS A 73 -17.10 9.18 12.24
C CYS A 73 -18.09 9.73 13.26
N ALA A 74 -18.72 8.90 14.10
CA ALA A 74 -19.86 9.27 14.94
C ALA A 74 -19.63 10.52 15.80
N GLU A 75 -18.45 10.65 16.41
CA GLU A 75 -18.14 11.78 17.30
C GLU A 75 -17.97 13.10 16.52
N ILE A 76 -17.29 13.06 15.38
CA ILE A 76 -16.99 14.26 14.59
C ILE A 76 -18.18 14.75 13.77
N THR A 77 -19.21 13.90 13.61
CA THR A 77 -20.40 14.21 12.79
C THR A 77 -21.59 14.69 13.61
N LYS A 78 -21.49 14.72 14.94
CA LYS A 78 -22.56 15.20 15.82
C LYS A 78 -22.97 16.64 15.50
N GLY A 79 -24.26 16.86 15.24
CA GLY A 79 -24.81 18.19 14.91
C GLY A 79 -24.44 18.71 13.52
N GLN A 80 -23.85 17.87 12.67
CA GLN A 80 -23.52 18.23 11.29
C GLN A 80 -24.65 17.82 10.34
N ILE A 81 -24.66 18.44 9.15
CA ILE A 81 -25.66 18.22 8.11
C ILE A 81 -24.96 17.75 6.83
N CYS A 82 -25.58 16.85 6.10
CA CYS A 82 -25.06 16.38 4.81
C CYS A 82 -24.99 17.55 3.81
N TYR A 83 -23.78 17.85 3.30
CA TYR A 83 -23.59 18.95 2.35
C TYR A 83 -24.27 18.71 0.99
N ILE A 84 -24.57 17.45 0.64
CA ILE A 84 -25.16 17.04 -0.64
C ILE A 84 -26.68 17.17 -0.59
N CYS A 85 -27.37 16.42 0.28
CA CYS A 85 -28.83 16.38 0.30
C CYS A 85 -29.47 17.36 1.27
N ARG A 86 -28.73 17.83 2.29
CA ARG A 86 -29.22 18.72 3.37
C ARG A 86 -30.45 18.18 4.11
N ASP A 87 -30.66 16.85 4.06
CA ASP A 87 -31.80 16.22 4.73
C ASP A 87 -31.50 15.96 6.20
N GLU A 88 -32.19 16.70 7.08
CA GLU A 88 -32.09 16.58 8.53
C GLU A 88 -32.89 15.39 9.09
N ARG A 89 -33.76 14.76 8.29
CA ARG A 89 -34.59 13.62 8.72
C ARG A 89 -34.00 12.27 8.37
N SER A 90 -32.87 12.25 7.67
CA SER A 90 -32.20 11.00 7.33
C SER A 90 -31.78 10.25 8.60
N THR A 91 -32.08 8.97 8.65
CA THR A 91 -31.59 8.05 9.70
C THR A 91 -30.21 7.47 9.39
N GLU A 92 -29.68 7.75 8.18
CA GLU A 92 -28.33 7.36 7.80
C GLU A 92 -27.32 8.26 8.51
N GLY A 93 -26.32 7.66 9.16
CA GLY A 93 -25.24 8.39 9.81
C GLY A 93 -24.36 9.13 8.78
N LEU A 94 -23.77 10.24 9.21
CA LEU A 94 -22.83 11.00 8.40
C LEU A 94 -21.41 10.43 8.51
N VAL A 95 -20.63 10.64 7.45
CA VAL A 95 -19.21 10.30 7.40
C VAL A 95 -18.38 11.49 6.93
N ARG A 96 -17.09 11.50 7.28
CA ARG A 96 -16.08 12.40 6.74
C ARG A 96 -14.73 11.67 6.69
N GLY A 97 -14.27 11.35 5.48
CA GLY A 97 -13.00 10.66 5.26
C GLY A 97 -11.97 11.49 4.51
N CYS A 98 -12.03 12.82 4.63
CA CYS A 98 -11.15 13.76 3.93
C CYS A 98 -10.66 14.85 4.88
N ALA A 99 -9.75 15.72 4.42
CA ALA A 99 -9.19 16.82 5.19
C ALA A 99 -9.93 18.16 4.98
N CYS A 100 -11.22 18.15 4.67
CA CYS A 100 -12.04 19.36 4.64
C CYS A 100 -11.99 20.11 5.97
N HIS A 101 -12.03 21.45 5.93
CA HIS A 101 -12.03 22.25 7.12
C HIS A 101 -13.37 22.17 7.90
N THR A 102 -13.27 22.32 9.18
CA THR A 102 -14.18 22.26 10.32
C THR A 102 -15.67 21.99 10.11
N THR A 103 -16.37 22.65 9.18
CA THR A 103 -17.83 22.55 9.00
C THR A 103 -18.25 21.95 7.65
N GLU A 104 -17.29 21.53 6.82
CA GLU A 104 -17.54 21.03 5.47
C GLU A 104 -17.15 19.56 5.32
N GLY A 105 -17.64 18.94 4.26
CA GLY A 105 -17.26 17.57 3.90
C GLY A 105 -17.98 16.47 4.67
N PHE A 106 -19.02 16.79 5.46
CA PHE A 106 -19.89 15.81 6.10
C PHE A 106 -21.00 15.39 5.12
N ALA A 107 -21.13 14.10 4.88
CA ALA A 107 -22.16 13.58 3.98
C ALA A 107 -22.65 12.20 4.43
N HIS A 108 -23.85 11.82 3.99
CA HIS A 108 -24.27 10.43 4.01
C HIS A 108 -23.42 9.64 3.02
N LEU A 109 -23.05 8.42 3.37
CA LEU A 109 -22.29 7.57 2.46
C LEU A 109 -23.07 7.29 1.16
N SER A 110 -24.38 7.10 1.26
CA SER A 110 -25.26 6.95 0.09
C SER A 110 -25.21 8.15 -0.85
N CYS A 111 -25.13 9.37 -0.30
CA CYS A 111 -25.01 10.60 -1.08
C CYS A 111 -23.66 10.68 -1.82
N LEU A 112 -22.55 10.34 -1.14
CA LEU A 112 -21.22 10.28 -1.76
C LEU A 112 -21.17 9.25 -2.89
N VAL A 113 -21.72 8.05 -2.68
CA VAL A 113 -21.80 7.00 -3.69
C VAL A 113 -22.63 7.45 -4.90
N GLN A 114 -23.76 8.13 -4.66
CA GLN A 114 -24.61 8.63 -5.73
C GLN A 114 -23.92 9.76 -6.51
N GLU A 115 -23.27 10.71 -5.83
CA GLU A 115 -22.47 11.77 -6.46
C GLU A 115 -21.36 11.18 -7.33
N ALA A 116 -20.57 10.26 -6.77
CA ALA A 116 -19.49 9.60 -7.50
C ALA A 116 -20.01 8.87 -8.75
N ARG A 117 -21.15 8.18 -8.64
CA ARG A 117 -21.78 7.49 -9.76
C ARG A 117 -22.19 8.46 -10.87
N VAL A 118 -22.96 9.50 -10.53
CA VAL A 118 -23.45 10.47 -11.53
C VAL A 118 -22.30 11.14 -12.27
N VAL A 119 -21.32 11.64 -11.52
CA VAL A 119 -20.17 12.33 -12.14
C VAL A 119 -19.31 11.36 -12.96
N SER A 120 -19.11 10.11 -12.51
CA SER A 120 -18.37 9.10 -13.28
C SER A 120 -19.07 8.75 -14.59
N GLU A 121 -20.40 8.64 -14.60
CA GLU A 121 -21.17 8.36 -15.81
C GLU A 121 -21.10 9.51 -16.83
N ASP A 122 -21.11 10.78 -16.36
CA ASP A 122 -20.97 11.95 -17.22
C ASP A 122 -19.53 12.07 -17.79
N GLN A 123 -18.51 11.82 -16.98
CA GLN A 123 -17.11 11.86 -17.42
C GLN A 123 -16.75 10.72 -18.36
N PHE A 124 -17.35 9.53 -18.19
CA PHE A 124 -17.20 8.43 -19.14
C PHE A 124 -17.70 8.84 -20.55
N ARG A 125 -18.77 9.63 -20.63
CA ARG A 125 -19.25 10.20 -21.89
C ARG A 125 -18.28 11.21 -22.51
N GLN A 126 -17.47 11.88 -21.68
CA GLN A 126 -16.46 12.86 -22.11
C GLN A 126 -15.08 12.28 -22.44
N HIS A 127 -14.93 10.94 -22.42
CA HIS A 127 -13.70 10.21 -22.81
C HIS A 127 -12.47 10.47 -21.93
N ASP A 128 -12.61 10.78 -20.64
CA ASP A 128 -11.50 10.78 -19.67
C ASP A 128 -11.61 9.61 -18.65
N PRO A 129 -11.06 8.44 -18.98
CA PRO A 129 -11.08 7.29 -18.06
C PRO A 129 -10.35 7.54 -16.75
N ASN A 130 -9.32 8.42 -16.77
CA ASN A 130 -8.52 8.71 -15.58
C ASN A 130 -9.23 9.58 -14.54
N SER A 131 -10.30 10.29 -14.93
CA SER A 131 -11.10 11.08 -14.00
C SER A 131 -12.09 10.23 -13.20
N ILE A 132 -12.49 9.07 -13.73
CA ILE A 132 -13.53 8.23 -13.12
C ILE A 132 -13.09 7.70 -11.75
N TRP A 133 -11.85 7.20 -11.63
CA TRP A 133 -11.36 6.65 -10.37
C TRP A 133 -11.28 7.71 -9.26
N ARG A 134 -10.94 8.97 -9.63
CA ARG A 134 -10.85 10.08 -8.66
C ARG A 134 -12.17 10.31 -7.94
N LYS A 135 -13.29 10.20 -8.63
CA LYS A 135 -14.61 10.43 -8.04
C LYS A 135 -14.99 9.39 -6.97
N TRP A 136 -14.39 8.20 -7.04
CA TRP A 136 -14.58 7.16 -6.01
C TRP A 136 -13.51 7.21 -4.92
N ALA A 137 -12.43 7.94 -5.13
CA ALA A 137 -11.29 7.97 -4.23
C ALA A 137 -11.05 9.34 -3.58
N GLU A 138 -11.51 10.45 -4.20
CA GLU A 138 -11.24 11.82 -3.77
C GLU A 138 -12.52 12.55 -3.35
N CYS A 139 -12.39 13.39 -2.34
CA CYS A 139 -13.48 14.29 -1.91
C CYS A 139 -13.78 15.34 -2.99
N GLY A 140 -15.05 15.52 -3.35
CA GLY A 140 -15.48 16.50 -4.34
C GLY A 140 -15.20 17.96 -3.95
N LEU A 141 -15.02 18.27 -2.66
CA LEU A 141 -14.76 19.62 -2.15
C LEU A 141 -13.28 19.96 -2.04
N CYS A 142 -12.49 19.15 -1.35
CA CYS A 142 -11.08 19.44 -1.09
C CYS A 142 -10.09 18.69 -2.00
N HIS A 143 -10.57 17.83 -2.88
CA HIS A 143 -9.78 17.03 -3.84
C HIS A 143 -8.70 16.15 -3.20
N GLN A 144 -8.81 15.87 -1.91
CA GLN A 144 -7.92 14.93 -1.22
C GLN A 144 -8.55 13.54 -1.18
N MET A 145 -7.68 12.54 -1.15
CA MET A 145 -8.10 11.15 -1.07
C MET A 145 -8.91 10.88 0.18
N TYR A 146 -9.98 10.09 0.04
CA TYR A 146 -10.64 9.50 1.21
C TYR A 146 -9.67 8.56 1.92
N HIS A 147 -9.78 8.46 3.23
CA HIS A 147 -8.96 7.58 4.05
C HIS A 147 -9.81 6.70 4.98
N GLY A 148 -9.18 5.68 5.55
CA GLY A 148 -9.78 4.80 6.56
C GLY A 148 -11.03 4.06 6.07
N ALA A 149 -12.02 3.94 6.96
CA ALA A 149 -13.26 3.21 6.70
C ALA A 149 -14.09 3.84 5.56
N VAL A 150 -14.07 5.18 5.42
CA VAL A 150 -14.77 5.87 4.34
C VAL A 150 -14.20 5.52 2.98
N ALA A 151 -12.88 5.47 2.83
CA ALA A 151 -12.23 5.04 1.58
C ALA A 151 -12.65 3.62 1.20
N ARG A 152 -12.68 2.69 2.17
CA ARG A 152 -13.13 1.31 1.94
C ARG A 152 -14.58 1.23 1.51
N ALA A 153 -15.45 1.98 2.18
CA ALA A 153 -16.88 2.02 1.85
C ALA A 153 -17.12 2.60 0.45
N MET A 154 -16.43 3.67 0.07
CA MET A 154 -16.50 4.24 -1.28
C MET A 154 -16.01 3.26 -2.34
N ALA A 155 -14.90 2.56 -2.09
CA ALA A 155 -14.35 1.56 -3.01
C ALA A 155 -15.32 0.40 -3.24
N TRP A 156 -15.88 -0.18 -2.18
CA TRP A 156 -16.91 -1.22 -2.30
C TRP A 156 -18.21 -0.71 -2.92
N GLY A 157 -18.57 0.55 -2.68
CA GLY A 157 -19.67 1.24 -3.33
C GLY A 157 -19.50 1.31 -4.85
N GLY A 158 -18.29 1.67 -5.30
CA GLY A 158 -17.93 1.66 -6.72
C GLY A 158 -17.99 0.25 -7.32
N TRP A 159 -17.36 -0.73 -6.68
CA TRP A 159 -17.35 -2.11 -7.16
C TRP A 159 -18.78 -2.66 -7.33
N LYS A 160 -19.62 -2.59 -6.30
CA LYS A 160 -21.00 -3.10 -6.39
C LYS A 160 -21.84 -2.41 -7.45
N THR A 161 -21.59 -1.12 -7.71
CA THR A 161 -22.35 -0.33 -8.68
C THR A 161 -22.09 -0.79 -10.12
N TYR A 162 -20.85 -1.20 -10.42
CA TYR A 162 -20.46 -1.53 -11.80
C TYR A 162 -20.34 -3.03 -12.09
N LEU A 163 -20.68 -3.90 -11.14
CA LEU A 163 -20.65 -5.35 -11.33
C LEU A 163 -21.53 -5.87 -12.47
N SER A 164 -22.65 -5.20 -12.76
CA SER A 164 -23.56 -5.58 -13.85
C SER A 164 -23.02 -5.25 -15.24
N ARG A 165 -21.93 -4.47 -15.35
CA ARG A 165 -21.30 -4.13 -16.63
C ARG A 165 -20.51 -5.33 -17.17
N PRO A 166 -20.27 -5.39 -18.51
CA PRO A 166 -19.44 -6.43 -19.11
C PRO A 166 -18.05 -6.53 -18.46
N ASP A 167 -17.46 -7.72 -18.48
CA ASP A 167 -16.14 -7.97 -17.88
C ASP A 167 -15.02 -7.08 -18.43
N GLY A 168 -15.09 -6.69 -19.71
CA GLY A 168 -14.13 -5.80 -20.35
C GLY A 168 -14.43 -4.31 -20.17
N ASP A 169 -15.46 -3.93 -19.42
CA ASP A 169 -15.78 -2.53 -19.17
C ASP A 169 -14.69 -1.87 -18.31
N ALA A 170 -14.15 -0.74 -18.82
CA ALA A 170 -13.05 -0.05 -18.17
C ALA A 170 -13.38 0.44 -16.74
N VAL A 171 -14.62 0.94 -16.55
CA VAL A 171 -15.05 1.42 -15.23
C VAL A 171 -15.09 0.27 -14.22
N ARG A 172 -15.65 -0.88 -14.63
CA ARG A 172 -15.66 -2.09 -13.80
C ARG A 172 -14.22 -2.53 -13.45
N GLY A 173 -13.32 -2.54 -14.44
CA GLY A 173 -11.93 -2.89 -14.22
C GLY A 173 -11.22 -1.95 -13.25
N TYR A 174 -11.35 -0.65 -13.42
CA TYR A 174 -10.71 0.33 -12.54
C TYR A 174 -11.24 0.32 -11.11
N THR A 175 -12.50 -0.06 -10.87
CA THR A 175 -13.02 -0.20 -9.50
C THR A 175 -12.34 -1.33 -8.72
N LEU A 176 -11.83 -2.38 -9.38
CA LEU A 176 -10.97 -3.39 -8.72
C LEU A 176 -9.69 -2.75 -8.14
N ASN A 177 -9.06 -1.85 -8.90
CA ASN A 177 -7.88 -1.13 -8.43
C ASN A 177 -8.20 -0.25 -7.22
N ILE A 178 -9.33 0.46 -7.26
CA ILE A 178 -9.76 1.31 -6.14
C ILE A 178 -9.97 0.47 -4.88
N VAL A 179 -10.61 -0.70 -5.00
CA VAL A 179 -10.79 -1.64 -3.87
C VAL A 179 -9.44 -2.09 -3.32
N ALA A 180 -8.49 -2.49 -4.19
CA ALA A 180 -7.16 -2.93 -3.76
C ALA A 180 -6.42 -1.83 -2.99
N VAL A 181 -6.43 -0.59 -3.51
CA VAL A 181 -5.77 0.55 -2.88
C VAL A 181 -6.42 0.93 -1.55
N ALA A 182 -7.76 0.98 -1.49
CA ALA A 182 -8.48 1.36 -0.28
C ALA A 182 -8.34 0.33 0.85
N LEU A 183 -8.31 -0.96 0.52
CA LEU A 183 -8.06 -2.04 1.49
C LEU A 183 -6.63 -2.00 2.03
N ASN A 184 -5.66 -1.65 1.19
CA ASN A 184 -4.26 -1.55 1.60
C ASN A 184 -3.96 -0.32 2.47
N ALA A 185 -4.66 0.77 2.28
CA ALA A 185 -4.47 2.00 3.05
C ALA A 185 -5.00 1.93 4.50
N GLY A 186 -5.70 0.85 4.87
CA GLY A 186 -6.24 0.64 6.21
C GLY A 186 -5.23 0.03 7.19
N THR A 187 -5.38 0.33 8.47
CA THR A 187 -4.60 -0.28 9.56
C THR A 187 -5.12 -1.68 9.95
N ASN A 188 -6.23 -2.11 9.37
CA ASN A 188 -6.89 -3.37 9.64
C ASN A 188 -6.29 -4.49 8.78
N ASN A 189 -6.35 -5.73 9.24
CA ASN A 189 -5.75 -6.94 8.66
C ASN A 189 -6.39 -7.37 7.31
N ASN A 190 -6.55 -6.42 6.37
CA ASN A 190 -7.21 -6.61 5.06
C ASN A 190 -6.22 -6.90 3.92
N GLY A 191 -4.95 -7.15 4.24
CA GLY A 191 -3.89 -7.32 3.23
C GLY A 191 -4.17 -8.44 2.22
N GLU A 192 -4.65 -9.58 2.66
CA GLU A 192 -5.01 -10.68 1.76
C GLU A 192 -6.21 -10.34 0.85
N GLU A 193 -7.19 -9.60 1.35
CA GLU A 193 -8.32 -9.15 0.54
C GLU A 193 -7.88 -8.08 -0.48
N ALA A 194 -6.97 -7.18 -0.08
CA ALA A 194 -6.34 -6.23 -0.99
C ALA A 194 -5.54 -6.95 -2.09
N LEU A 195 -4.80 -7.99 -1.72
CA LEU A 195 -4.05 -8.83 -2.66
C LEU A 195 -4.98 -9.52 -3.65
N CYS A 196 -6.12 -10.04 -3.19
CA CYS A 196 -7.15 -10.61 -4.06
C CYS A 196 -7.67 -9.58 -5.08
N ALA A 197 -7.98 -8.37 -4.65
CA ALA A 197 -8.45 -7.30 -5.52
C ALA A 197 -7.38 -6.85 -6.53
N ALA A 198 -6.13 -6.70 -6.09
CA ALA A 198 -5.02 -6.34 -6.96
C ALA A 198 -4.72 -7.42 -8.01
N THR A 199 -4.80 -8.70 -7.62
CA THR A 199 -4.65 -9.82 -8.54
C THR A 199 -5.76 -9.83 -9.58
N ALA A 200 -7.01 -9.63 -9.17
CA ALA A 200 -8.14 -9.54 -10.09
C ALA A 200 -7.99 -8.36 -11.07
N TYR A 201 -7.52 -7.21 -10.58
CA TYR A 201 -7.22 -6.06 -11.44
C TYR A 201 -6.09 -6.35 -12.43
N ARG A 202 -4.98 -6.95 -11.99
CA ARG A 202 -3.90 -7.36 -12.89
C ARG A 202 -4.39 -8.33 -13.97
N ASP A 203 -5.20 -9.33 -13.61
CA ASP A 203 -5.74 -10.29 -14.56
C ASP A 203 -6.71 -9.63 -15.55
N TRP A 204 -7.46 -8.63 -15.10
CA TRP A 204 -8.28 -7.80 -15.96
C TRP A 204 -7.43 -6.98 -16.93
N THR A 205 -6.34 -6.32 -16.46
CA THR A 205 -5.45 -5.53 -17.35
C THR A 205 -4.77 -6.40 -18.39
N VAL A 206 -4.37 -7.62 -18.07
CA VAL A 206 -3.80 -8.57 -19.04
C VAL A 206 -4.75 -8.84 -20.20
N ARG A 207 -6.05 -8.89 -19.92
CA ARG A 207 -7.07 -9.26 -20.95
C ARG A 207 -7.56 -8.04 -21.73
N PHE A 208 -7.73 -6.90 -21.08
CA PHE A 208 -8.53 -5.80 -21.63
C PHE A 208 -7.80 -4.46 -21.68
N ASP A 209 -6.76 -4.23 -20.86
CA ASP A 209 -6.04 -2.96 -20.79
C ASP A 209 -4.55 -3.14 -20.52
N GLN A 210 -3.80 -3.58 -21.52
CA GLN A 210 -2.35 -3.77 -21.37
C GLN A 210 -1.59 -2.47 -21.04
N GLY A 211 -2.15 -1.31 -21.35
CA GLY A 211 -1.57 -0.01 -21.00
C GLY A 211 -1.44 0.20 -19.49
N SER A 212 -2.39 -0.30 -18.71
CA SER A 212 -2.40 -0.21 -17.25
C SER A 212 -1.69 -1.37 -16.54
N LEU A 213 -1.17 -2.37 -17.27
CA LEU A 213 -0.59 -3.59 -16.69
C LEU A 213 0.58 -3.27 -15.74
N ILE A 214 1.46 -2.37 -16.10
CA ILE A 214 2.61 -1.98 -15.25
C ILE A 214 2.16 -1.34 -13.94
N THR A 215 1.09 -0.55 -13.96
CA THR A 215 0.50 0.03 -12.75
C THR A 215 -0.12 -1.07 -11.88
N ALA A 216 -0.86 -2.01 -12.47
CA ALA A 216 -1.45 -3.14 -11.76
C ALA A 216 -0.39 -4.04 -11.12
N GLU A 217 0.68 -4.37 -11.85
CA GLU A 217 1.82 -5.13 -11.33
C GLU A 217 2.56 -4.35 -10.23
N GLY A 218 2.64 -3.01 -10.32
CA GLY A 218 3.22 -2.15 -9.29
C GLY A 218 2.45 -2.20 -7.97
N ASN A 219 1.13 -2.08 -8.04
CA ASN A 219 0.27 -2.20 -6.87
C ASN A 219 0.35 -3.60 -6.24
N LEU A 220 0.39 -4.64 -7.09
CA LEU A 220 0.53 -6.03 -6.63
C LEU A 220 1.90 -6.27 -5.94
N ALA A 221 2.99 -5.79 -6.53
CA ALA A 221 4.33 -5.91 -5.96
C ALA A 221 4.43 -5.18 -4.61
N PHE A 222 3.80 -4.01 -4.49
CA PHE A 222 3.74 -3.26 -3.24
C PHE A 222 2.98 -4.03 -2.15
N LEU A 223 1.84 -4.62 -2.49
CA LEU A 223 1.06 -5.45 -1.57
C LEU A 223 1.81 -6.70 -1.11
N TYR A 224 2.50 -7.39 -2.02
CA TYR A 224 3.36 -8.51 -1.65
C TYR A 224 4.43 -8.09 -0.65
N ALA A 225 5.10 -6.94 -0.88
CA ALA A 225 6.11 -6.43 0.05
C ALA A 225 5.51 -6.05 1.42
N GLN A 226 4.30 -5.48 1.45
CA GLN A 226 3.58 -5.16 2.70
C GLN A 226 3.19 -6.40 3.50
N LEU A 227 3.01 -7.53 2.85
CA LEU A 227 2.68 -8.83 3.44
C LEU A 227 3.92 -9.69 3.72
N ASP A 228 5.10 -9.09 3.68
CA ASP A 228 6.39 -9.79 3.87
C ASP A 228 6.65 -10.92 2.85
N ARG A 229 5.98 -10.85 1.69
CA ARG A 229 6.09 -11.81 0.59
C ARG A 229 7.05 -11.29 -0.48
N HIS A 230 8.29 -11.05 -0.07
CA HIS A 230 9.31 -10.40 -0.92
C HIS A 230 9.72 -11.24 -2.13
N ASP A 231 9.65 -12.57 -2.04
CA ASP A 231 9.99 -13.46 -3.16
C ASP A 231 9.02 -13.29 -4.35
N GLU A 232 7.75 -12.98 -4.09
CA GLU A 232 6.78 -12.64 -5.14
C GLU A 232 6.88 -11.18 -5.59
N ALA A 233 7.25 -10.25 -4.68
CA ALA A 233 7.38 -8.83 -4.99
C ALA A 233 8.57 -8.54 -5.90
N ILE A 234 9.75 -9.11 -5.61
CA ILE A 234 11.02 -8.81 -6.28
C ILE A 234 10.97 -9.02 -7.80
N PRO A 235 10.47 -10.14 -8.35
CA PRO A 235 10.36 -10.32 -9.81
C PRO A 235 9.54 -9.23 -10.50
N LEU A 236 8.42 -8.84 -9.90
CA LEU A 236 7.57 -7.77 -10.42
C LEU A 236 8.28 -6.41 -10.35
N MET A 237 8.92 -6.09 -9.24
CA MET A 237 9.68 -4.84 -9.06
C MET A 237 10.84 -4.73 -10.06
N LYS A 238 11.57 -5.83 -10.32
CA LYS A 238 12.62 -5.88 -11.36
C LYS A 238 12.04 -5.61 -12.75
N LYS A 239 10.94 -6.26 -13.11
CA LYS A 239 10.24 -6.05 -14.38
C LYS A 239 9.80 -4.59 -14.55
N ILE A 240 9.18 -4.01 -13.52
CA ILE A 240 8.70 -2.62 -13.52
C ILE A 240 9.87 -1.64 -13.71
N ARG A 241 10.99 -1.85 -12.99
CA ARG A 241 12.17 -1.01 -13.13
C ARG A 241 12.75 -1.06 -14.54
N VAL A 242 12.89 -2.26 -15.12
CA VAL A 242 13.35 -2.42 -16.52
C VAL A 242 12.43 -1.71 -17.49
N PHE A 243 11.10 -1.83 -17.32
CA PHE A 243 10.15 -1.12 -18.16
C PHE A 243 10.29 0.40 -18.05
N LYS A 244 10.36 0.95 -16.84
CA LYS A 244 10.53 2.38 -16.59
C LYS A 244 11.83 2.93 -17.21
N LEU A 245 12.94 2.20 -17.07
CA LEU A 245 14.22 2.56 -17.69
C LEU A 245 14.12 2.59 -19.22
N ARG A 246 13.44 1.63 -19.84
CA ARG A 246 13.20 1.63 -21.29
C ARG A 246 12.36 2.84 -21.72
N CYS A 247 11.29 3.16 -20.99
CA CYS A 247 10.46 4.33 -21.27
C CYS A 247 11.24 5.65 -21.15
N SER A 248 12.18 5.72 -20.22
CA SER A 248 13.05 6.90 -20.01
C SER A 248 14.32 6.89 -20.86
N ARG A 249 14.41 6.03 -21.88
CA ARG A 249 15.59 5.86 -22.75
C ARG A 249 16.89 5.60 -21.98
N GLY A 250 16.79 4.83 -20.89
CA GLY A 250 17.90 4.48 -20.02
C GLY A 250 18.28 5.55 -18.99
N SER A 251 17.61 6.70 -18.97
CA SER A 251 17.90 7.74 -17.99
C SER A 251 17.19 7.46 -16.65
N GLU A 252 17.89 7.75 -15.56
CA GLU A 252 17.31 7.71 -14.22
C GLU A 252 16.52 8.99 -13.98
N ASN A 253 15.21 8.88 -13.93
CA ASN A 253 14.29 9.93 -13.48
C ASN A 253 13.70 9.57 -12.11
N ILE A 254 12.93 10.47 -11.50
CA ILE A 254 12.35 10.24 -10.16
C ILE A 254 11.55 8.93 -10.06
N SER A 255 10.86 8.52 -11.13
CA SER A 255 10.06 7.28 -11.14
C SER A 255 10.92 6.02 -11.21
N THR A 256 12.04 6.05 -11.96
CA THR A 256 13.00 4.95 -12.03
C THR A 256 13.80 4.84 -10.73
N ILE A 257 14.22 5.97 -10.17
CA ILE A 257 14.91 6.05 -8.88
C ILE A 257 14.02 5.50 -7.75
N GLN A 258 12.75 5.92 -7.70
CA GLN A 258 11.79 5.38 -6.70
C GLN A 258 11.60 3.87 -6.85
N SER A 259 11.57 3.35 -8.08
CA SER A 259 11.47 1.89 -8.29
C SER A 259 12.73 1.15 -7.82
N GLY A 260 13.91 1.77 -7.92
CA GLY A 260 15.15 1.25 -7.35
C GLY A 260 15.15 1.25 -5.83
N LEU A 261 14.64 2.30 -5.20
CA LEU A 261 14.47 2.39 -3.75
C LEU A 261 13.55 1.27 -3.23
N ASN A 262 12.38 1.10 -3.82
CA ASN A 262 11.43 0.06 -3.41
C ASN A 262 12.01 -1.35 -3.59
N LEU A 263 12.68 -1.61 -4.71
CA LEU A 263 13.33 -2.89 -4.97
C LEU A 263 14.46 -3.16 -3.97
N SER A 264 15.29 -2.16 -3.63
CA SER A 264 16.38 -2.33 -2.68
C SER A 264 15.87 -2.72 -1.29
N MET A 265 14.76 -2.15 -0.83
CA MET A 265 14.13 -2.52 0.44
C MET A 265 13.67 -3.98 0.42
N SER A 266 12.94 -4.42 -0.60
CA SER A 266 12.49 -5.80 -0.71
C SER A 266 13.66 -6.80 -0.79
N LEU A 267 14.77 -6.44 -1.45
CA LEU A 267 15.98 -7.25 -1.48
C LEU A 267 16.64 -7.38 -0.10
N ILE A 268 16.66 -6.28 0.68
CA ILE A 268 17.19 -6.27 2.04
C ILE A 268 16.34 -7.16 2.96
N GLU A 269 15.03 -7.00 2.93
CA GLU A 269 14.11 -7.76 3.79
C GLU A 269 14.09 -9.27 3.42
N SER A 270 14.30 -9.61 2.15
CA SER A 270 14.43 -11.01 1.70
C SER A 270 15.82 -11.64 1.96
N GLY A 271 16.75 -10.92 2.61
CA GLY A 271 18.11 -11.43 2.84
C GLY A 271 19.05 -11.38 1.63
N ARG A 272 18.62 -10.81 0.50
CA ARG A 272 19.41 -10.69 -0.74
C ARG A 272 20.31 -9.46 -0.72
N HIS A 273 21.09 -9.30 0.36
CA HIS A 273 21.86 -8.09 0.67
C HIS A 273 22.90 -7.74 -0.40
N GLY A 274 23.55 -8.75 -1.00
CA GLY A 274 24.51 -8.53 -2.10
C GLY A 274 23.89 -7.85 -3.30
N GLU A 275 22.72 -8.33 -3.76
CA GLU A 275 21.99 -7.73 -4.88
C GLU A 275 21.48 -6.31 -4.54
N ALA A 276 21.08 -6.08 -3.29
CA ALA A 276 20.69 -4.74 -2.84
C ALA A 276 21.86 -3.76 -2.91
N ILE A 277 23.07 -4.17 -2.48
CA ILE A 277 24.27 -3.34 -2.54
C ILE A 277 24.64 -3.01 -3.98
N GLU A 278 24.62 -3.98 -4.89
CA GLU A 278 24.88 -3.75 -6.32
C GLU A 278 23.89 -2.75 -6.91
N LEU A 279 22.58 -2.99 -6.72
CA LEU A 279 21.53 -2.08 -7.19
C LEU A 279 21.73 -0.65 -6.65
N LEU A 280 22.03 -0.51 -5.37
CA LEU A 280 22.17 0.79 -4.73
C LEU A 280 23.43 1.53 -5.17
N ARG A 281 24.52 0.82 -5.50
CA ARG A 281 25.72 1.41 -6.08
C ARG A 281 25.45 2.02 -7.46
N ASP A 282 24.56 1.42 -8.24
CA ASP A 282 24.17 1.93 -9.56
C ASP A 282 23.19 3.10 -9.48
N VAL A 283 22.19 3.00 -8.59
CA VAL A 283 21.07 3.98 -8.53
C VAL A 283 21.48 5.27 -7.80
N ARG A 284 22.28 5.20 -6.72
CA ARG A 284 22.60 6.38 -5.89
C ARG A 284 23.30 7.52 -6.64
N PRO A 285 24.35 7.28 -7.45
CA PRO A 285 25.02 8.37 -8.15
C PRO A 285 24.05 9.12 -9.08
N ALA A 286 23.23 8.38 -9.83
CA ALA A 286 22.23 8.99 -10.72
C ALA A 286 21.14 9.75 -9.94
N ALA A 287 20.71 9.22 -8.80
CA ALA A 287 19.76 9.90 -7.91
C ALA A 287 20.34 11.23 -7.35
N HIS A 288 21.60 11.21 -6.90
CA HIS A 288 22.28 12.42 -6.42
C HIS A 288 22.41 13.48 -7.51
N GLN A 289 22.70 13.06 -8.73
CA GLN A 289 22.80 13.98 -9.88
C GLN A 289 21.44 14.59 -10.24
N ALA A 290 20.37 13.77 -10.23
CA ALA A 290 19.03 14.20 -10.66
C ALA A 290 18.27 15.00 -9.61
N LEU A 291 18.41 14.66 -8.33
CA LEU A 291 17.57 15.15 -7.22
C LEU A 291 18.36 15.98 -6.18
N GLY A 292 19.68 15.90 -6.18
CA GLY A 292 20.53 16.44 -5.14
C GLY A 292 20.65 15.51 -3.91
N GLU A 293 21.76 15.62 -3.23
CA GLU A 293 22.09 14.72 -2.10
C GLU A 293 21.15 14.87 -0.90
N ASP A 294 20.61 16.08 -0.68
CA ASP A 294 19.71 16.40 0.43
C ASP A 294 18.24 15.98 0.14
N HIS A 295 17.97 15.44 -1.04
CA HIS A 295 16.62 14.98 -1.37
C HIS A 295 16.28 13.71 -0.58
N ARG A 296 15.05 13.63 -0.03
CA ARG A 296 14.59 12.51 0.81
C ARG A 296 14.86 11.12 0.21
N ILE A 297 14.62 10.95 -1.10
CA ILE A 297 14.86 9.67 -1.78
C ILE A 297 16.36 9.31 -1.75
N CYS A 298 17.27 10.29 -1.93
CA CYS A 298 18.71 10.07 -1.89
C CYS A 298 19.18 9.67 -0.49
N ILE A 299 18.64 10.29 0.54
CA ILE A 299 18.88 9.91 1.94
C ILE A 299 18.38 8.48 2.20
N SER A 300 17.18 8.13 1.74
CA SER A 300 16.63 6.78 1.89
C SER A 300 17.45 5.71 1.15
N LEU A 301 17.95 6.01 -0.06
CA LEU A 301 18.86 5.11 -0.79
C LEU A 301 20.19 4.91 -0.04
N THR A 302 20.71 5.98 0.58
CA THR A 302 21.92 5.90 1.41
C THR A 302 21.70 5.07 2.66
N LEU A 303 20.57 5.28 3.34
CA LEU A 303 20.16 4.47 4.49
C LEU A 303 20.03 2.98 4.12
N ASN A 304 19.35 2.68 3.01
CA ASN A 304 19.22 1.29 2.54
C ASN A 304 20.60 0.65 2.22
N LEU A 305 21.55 1.40 1.68
CA LEU A 305 22.89 0.89 1.46
C LEU A 305 23.60 0.53 2.79
N GLY A 306 23.48 1.39 3.79
CA GLY A 306 23.98 1.11 5.15
C GLY A 306 23.33 -0.13 5.76
N LEU A 307 22.00 -0.25 5.65
CA LEU A 307 21.24 -1.42 6.12
C LEU A 307 21.66 -2.71 5.39
N ALA A 308 21.88 -2.65 4.08
CA ALA A 308 22.29 -3.81 3.31
C ALA A 308 23.68 -4.31 3.72
N HIS A 309 24.63 -3.41 4.00
CA HIS A 309 25.93 -3.77 4.54
C HIS A 309 25.85 -4.31 5.97
N LEU A 310 25.08 -3.64 6.86
CA LEU A 310 24.89 -4.08 8.23
C LEU A 310 24.25 -5.49 8.30
N LYS A 311 23.15 -5.70 7.58
CA LYS A 311 22.44 -7.00 7.57
C LYS A 311 23.25 -8.10 6.86
N ARG A 312 24.11 -7.76 5.89
CA ARG A 312 25.02 -8.73 5.29
C ARG A 312 26.05 -9.21 6.30
N GLY A 313 26.68 -8.29 7.03
CA GLY A 313 27.55 -8.56 8.17
C GLY A 313 28.60 -9.65 7.94
N ALA A 314 29.01 -9.86 6.66
CA ALA A 314 29.83 -10.99 6.27
C ALA A 314 31.26 -10.92 6.89
N ASP A 315 31.72 -9.69 7.14
CA ASP A 315 33.00 -9.42 7.74
C ASP A 315 33.05 -8.01 8.36
N THR A 316 34.16 -7.70 9.03
CA THR A 316 34.42 -6.36 9.61
C THR A 316 34.38 -5.25 8.56
N GLY A 317 34.72 -5.57 7.29
CA GLY A 317 34.68 -4.61 6.18
C GLY A 317 33.25 -4.14 5.88
N ASP A 318 32.27 -5.03 5.95
CA ASP A 318 30.86 -4.66 5.80
C ASP A 318 30.38 -3.76 6.95
N LEU A 319 30.73 -4.08 8.17
CA LEU A 319 30.37 -3.28 9.34
C LEU A 319 31.03 -1.89 9.29
N LEU A 320 32.29 -1.79 8.85
CA LEU A 320 32.98 -0.50 8.65
C LEU A 320 32.29 0.32 7.54
N ALA A 321 31.90 -0.31 6.43
CA ALA A 321 31.17 0.36 5.37
C ALA A 321 29.81 0.88 5.87
N ALA A 322 29.06 0.06 6.61
CA ALA A 322 27.80 0.44 7.22
C ALA A 322 27.97 1.63 8.18
N GLY A 323 28.98 1.57 9.07
CA GLY A 323 29.27 2.64 10.02
C GLY A 323 29.61 3.97 9.35
N ALA A 324 30.41 3.96 8.28
CA ALA A 324 30.72 5.16 7.52
C ALA A 324 29.48 5.75 6.82
N ILE A 325 28.66 4.89 6.23
CA ILE A 325 27.41 5.29 5.54
C ILE A 325 26.40 5.84 6.53
N PHE A 326 26.16 5.18 7.67
CA PHE A 326 25.21 5.68 8.66
C PHE A 326 25.67 6.98 9.28
N ARG A 327 26.99 7.13 9.55
CA ARG A 327 27.54 8.43 10.02
C ARG A 327 27.19 9.57 9.08
N GLU A 328 27.41 9.40 7.78
CA GLU A 328 27.03 10.39 6.77
C GLU A 328 25.51 10.64 6.77
N CYS A 329 24.75 9.56 6.82
CA CYS A 329 23.28 9.62 6.77
C CYS A 329 22.70 10.35 7.99
N VAL A 330 23.18 10.10 9.21
CA VAL A 330 22.76 10.81 10.45
C VAL A 330 22.99 12.31 10.33
N LEU A 331 24.20 12.72 9.92
CA LEU A 331 24.53 14.14 9.78
C LEU A 331 23.59 14.82 8.77
N ARG A 332 23.29 14.15 7.69
CA ARG A 332 22.40 14.64 6.64
C ARG A 332 20.93 14.68 7.10
N CYS A 333 20.46 13.64 7.78
CA CYS A 333 19.11 13.60 8.35
C CYS A 333 18.89 14.74 9.35
N ARG A 334 19.85 14.97 10.25
CA ARG A 334 19.78 16.09 11.21
C ARG A 334 19.72 17.46 10.52
N LYS A 335 20.50 17.64 9.45
CA LYS A 335 20.50 18.87 8.66
C LYS A 335 19.18 19.11 7.95
N VAL A 336 18.60 18.07 7.33
CA VAL A 336 17.44 18.18 6.43
C VAL A 336 16.12 18.09 7.17
N PHE A 337 16.00 17.18 8.12
CA PHE A 337 14.73 16.87 8.80
C PHE A 337 14.72 17.35 10.27
N GLY A 338 15.88 17.62 10.84
CA GLY A 338 16.03 17.93 12.27
C GLY A 338 16.26 16.67 13.13
N PRO A 339 16.69 16.89 14.40
CA PRO A 339 17.06 15.79 15.31
C PRO A 339 15.84 14.94 15.76
N GLU A 340 14.66 15.54 15.87
CA GLU A 340 13.45 14.87 16.38
C GLU A 340 12.65 14.11 15.29
N HIS A 341 13.12 14.14 14.05
CA HIS A 341 12.39 13.48 12.97
C HIS A 341 12.56 11.94 13.05
N PRO A 342 11.49 11.14 12.84
CA PRO A 342 11.56 9.67 12.95
C PRO A 342 12.69 9.04 12.13
N LEU A 343 12.91 9.52 10.90
CA LEU A 343 13.99 9.01 10.04
C LEU A 343 15.39 9.30 10.62
N THR A 344 15.56 10.42 11.34
CA THR A 344 16.81 10.73 12.03
C THR A 344 17.03 9.77 13.18
N ASP A 345 16.02 9.56 14.02
CA ASP A 345 16.05 8.63 15.16
C ASP A 345 16.35 7.18 14.70
N ASP A 346 15.68 6.70 13.65
CA ASP A 346 15.91 5.36 13.09
C ASP A 346 17.35 5.22 12.53
N THR A 347 17.85 6.25 11.86
CA THR A 347 19.22 6.24 11.32
C THR A 347 20.26 6.24 12.45
N GLU A 348 20.04 7.00 13.52
CA GLU A 348 20.90 7.02 14.70
C GLU A 348 20.93 5.68 15.41
N LYS A 349 19.78 5.00 15.58
CA LYS A 349 19.71 3.65 16.14
C LYS A 349 20.52 2.65 15.35
N ASN A 350 20.37 2.66 14.01
CA ASN A 350 21.15 1.77 13.15
C ASN A 350 22.65 2.05 13.23
N PHE A 351 23.03 3.33 13.37
CA PHE A 351 24.42 3.71 13.58
C PHE A 351 24.99 3.18 14.90
N VAL A 352 24.23 3.31 16.01
CA VAL A 352 24.64 2.80 17.33
C VAL A 352 24.81 1.28 17.31
N VAL A 353 23.82 0.55 16.77
CA VAL A 353 23.91 -0.93 16.60
C VAL A 353 25.16 -1.31 15.81
N THR A 354 25.44 -0.60 14.71
CA THR A 354 26.65 -0.86 13.91
C THR A 354 27.94 -0.66 14.69
N LEU A 355 28.00 0.35 15.57
CA LEU A 355 29.16 0.59 16.42
C LEU A 355 29.33 -0.51 17.48
N GLU A 356 28.25 -1.00 18.07
CA GLU A 356 28.25 -2.12 19.01
C GLU A 356 28.74 -3.40 18.34
N ASP A 357 28.29 -3.71 17.13
CA ASP A 357 28.74 -4.87 16.36
C ASP A 357 30.24 -4.76 15.98
N LEU A 358 30.70 -3.55 15.64
CA LEU A 358 32.12 -3.27 15.37
C LEU A 358 32.99 -3.47 16.62
N GLU A 359 32.53 -3.00 17.79
CA GLU A 359 33.23 -3.27 19.06
C GLU A 359 33.31 -4.74 19.39
N ALA A 360 32.19 -5.46 19.23
CA ALA A 360 32.12 -6.89 19.46
C ALA A 360 33.04 -7.69 18.50
N SER A 361 33.23 -7.18 17.28
CA SER A 361 34.15 -7.79 16.30
C SER A 361 35.61 -7.44 16.53
N GLY A 362 35.97 -6.71 17.59
CA GLY A 362 37.34 -6.33 17.91
C GLY A 362 37.89 -5.20 17.04
N CYS A 363 37.07 -4.33 16.50
CA CYS A 363 37.52 -3.18 15.71
C CYS A 363 38.40 -2.24 16.54
N ASP A 364 39.41 -1.65 15.88
CA ASP A 364 40.34 -0.71 16.53
C ASP A 364 39.60 0.49 17.17
N ALA A 365 39.96 0.80 18.42
CA ALA A 365 39.34 1.87 19.21
C ALA A 365 39.51 3.27 18.58
N GLY A 366 40.60 3.49 17.82
CA GLY A 366 40.83 4.74 17.11
C GLY A 366 39.86 4.91 15.93
N VAL A 367 39.54 3.82 15.25
CA VAL A 367 38.52 3.79 14.17
C VAL A 367 37.14 4.08 14.75
N LEU A 368 36.74 3.41 15.84
CA LEU A 368 35.49 3.66 16.52
C LEU A 368 35.36 5.10 17.00
N LYS A 369 36.40 5.65 17.63
CA LYS A 369 36.45 7.05 18.03
C LYS A 369 36.24 8.00 16.85
N LYS A 370 36.87 7.71 15.70
CA LYS A 370 36.71 8.52 14.48
C LYS A 370 35.28 8.43 13.92
N LEU A 371 34.63 7.28 13.94
CA LEU A 371 33.22 7.12 13.51
C LEU A 371 32.29 7.91 14.43
N ARG A 372 32.46 7.86 15.74
CA ARG A 372 31.62 8.56 16.74
C ARG A 372 31.78 10.08 16.68
N SER A 373 32.98 10.57 16.34
CA SER A 373 33.31 11.99 16.36
C SER A 373 32.34 12.85 15.55
N GLY A 374 31.76 13.86 16.20
CA GLY A 374 30.82 14.80 15.60
C GLY A 374 29.42 14.29 15.37
N VAL A 375 29.12 13.03 15.70
CA VAL A 375 27.77 12.45 15.57
C VAL A 375 27.16 12.13 16.92
N LEU A 376 27.88 11.43 17.78
CA LEU A 376 27.46 11.16 19.15
C LEU A 376 28.18 12.13 20.09
N LYS A 377 27.51 12.63 21.13
CA LYS A 377 28.14 13.44 22.14
C LYS A 377 29.21 12.61 22.84
N ASP A 378 30.41 13.15 22.98
CA ASP A 378 31.53 12.55 23.72
C ASP A 378 31.23 12.59 25.23
N GLU A 379 30.16 12.00 25.72
CA GLU A 379 29.94 11.80 27.16
C GLU A 379 30.18 10.34 27.51
N PRO A 380 31.23 10.01 28.25
CA PRO A 380 31.37 8.68 28.81
C PRO A 380 30.39 8.56 29.99
N GLY A 381 29.34 7.76 29.81
CA GLY A 381 28.52 7.32 30.93
C GLY A 381 27.01 7.42 30.85
N GLN A 382 26.41 7.93 29.80
CA GLN A 382 24.96 7.76 29.61
C GLN A 382 24.72 6.59 28.67
N ALA A 383 24.37 5.44 29.26
CA ALA A 383 23.80 4.34 28.50
C ALA A 383 22.56 4.84 27.76
N TYR A 384 22.60 4.75 26.44
CA TYR A 384 21.40 4.94 25.60
C TYR A 384 20.37 3.90 26.05
N GLU A 385 19.30 4.34 26.71
CA GLU A 385 18.15 3.46 26.95
C GLU A 385 17.43 3.26 25.62
N PRO A 386 17.45 2.02 25.05
CA PRO A 386 16.74 1.75 23.82
C PRO A 386 15.25 1.85 24.10
N ARG A 387 14.60 2.91 23.63
CA ARG A 387 13.16 2.92 23.46
C ARG A 387 12.84 1.72 22.56
N SER A 388 11.94 0.83 23.03
CA SER A 388 11.49 -0.43 22.43
C SER A 388 11.75 -0.59 20.93
N ARG A 389 12.20 -1.79 20.50
CA ARG A 389 12.50 -2.15 19.10
C ARG A 389 11.46 -1.55 18.16
N PRO A 390 11.88 -0.81 17.12
CA PRO A 390 10.95 -0.31 16.13
C PRO A 390 10.32 -1.50 15.40
N GLY A 391 9.01 -1.49 15.28
CA GLY A 391 8.30 -2.37 14.37
C GLY A 391 8.73 -2.08 12.91
N PRO A 392 8.39 -2.97 11.95
CA PRO A 392 8.75 -2.80 10.56
C PRO A 392 8.30 -1.42 10.06
N TRP A 393 9.17 -0.76 9.30
CA TRP A 393 8.96 0.57 8.73
C TRP A 393 7.59 0.65 8.04
N ARG A 394 6.68 1.41 8.61
CA ARG A 394 5.41 1.76 7.98
C ARG A 394 5.66 3.01 7.15
N GLY A 395 5.36 2.93 5.86
CA GLY A 395 5.51 4.01 4.90
C GLY A 395 5.08 5.39 5.42
N PRO A 396 5.43 6.48 4.71
CA PRO A 396 5.24 7.83 5.21
C PRO A 396 3.79 8.05 5.61
N GLU A 397 3.58 8.52 6.84
CA GLU A 397 2.31 9.12 7.22
C GLU A 397 2.00 10.27 6.25
N PRO A 398 0.75 10.40 5.80
CA PRO A 398 0.36 11.55 5.01
C PRO A 398 0.65 12.83 5.81
N ALA A 399 1.23 13.82 5.15
CA ALA A 399 1.51 15.12 5.74
C ALA A 399 0.26 15.65 6.46
N LYS A 400 0.46 16.10 7.70
CA LYS A 400 -0.59 16.75 8.51
C LYS A 400 -1.03 18.04 7.87
#